data_37eea3cc1548814ae61ffcf52cc870e8
#
_entry.id   37eea3cc1548814ae61ffcf52cc870e8
#
_cell.length_a   1.000
_cell.length_b   1.000
_cell.length_c   1.000
_cell.angle_alpha   90.00
_cell.angle_beta   90.00
_cell.angle_gamma   90.00
#
_symmetry.space_group_name_H-M   'P 1'
#
loop_
_entity.id
_entity.type
_entity.pdbx_description
1 polymer ?
#
loop_
_entity_poly.entity_id
_entity_poly.type
_entity_poly.pdbx_seq_one_letter_code
_entity_poly.pdbx_strand_id
1 'polypeptide(L)'
;MNDKAEKDKSTFDWITERSSCSLPNVFKKLRLQTEEDVKTRNALRPNNSPYKFSVADTGDDFTVLLEAKDVHRSVIFSLAEHAILVRDDKGNQMFQVTLTFNDEGECRLIVNEEERDLWQVRRMALEELLFRGY
;
A
#
# COMPACT_ATOMS: atom_id res chain seq x y z
N MET A 1 -30.86 3.01 12.99
CA MET A 1 -30.98 3.18 11.55
C MET A 1 -29.63 3.37 10.92
N ASN A 2 -29.36 2.67 9.85
CA ASN A 2 -28.07 2.76 9.19
C ASN A 2 -28.13 3.80 8.07
N ASP A 3 -27.53 4.94 8.27
CA ASP A 3 -27.53 6.04 7.31
C ASP A 3 -26.93 5.64 5.96
N LYS A 4 -25.98 4.72 5.95
CA LYS A 4 -25.38 4.24 4.70
C LYS A 4 -26.36 3.48 3.83
N ALA A 5 -27.22 2.66 4.44
CA ALA A 5 -28.21 1.89 3.71
C ALA A 5 -29.29 2.79 3.11
N GLU A 6 -29.50 3.95 3.68
CA GLU A 6 -30.56 4.89 3.28
C GLU A 6 -30.03 6.10 2.52
N LYS A 7 -28.74 6.14 2.28
CA LYS A 7 -28.12 7.25 1.59
C LYS A 7 -28.69 7.39 0.19
N ASP A 8 -29.18 8.57 -0.11
CA ASP A 8 -29.68 8.89 -1.43
C ASP A 8 -28.54 8.99 -2.42
N LYS A 9 -28.52 8.11 -3.40
CA LYS A 9 -27.49 8.07 -4.43
C LYS A 9 -27.76 9.04 -5.59
N SER A 10 -28.94 9.70 -5.62
CA SER A 10 -29.23 10.63 -6.71
C SER A 10 -28.32 11.85 -6.70
N THR A 11 -27.78 12.21 -5.55
CA THR A 11 -26.84 13.33 -5.39
C THR A 11 -25.40 12.90 -5.29
N PHE A 12 -25.14 11.61 -5.47
CA PHE A 12 -23.76 11.09 -5.38
C PHE A 12 -22.91 11.64 -6.53
N ASP A 13 -21.81 12.28 -6.19
CA ASP A 13 -20.86 12.83 -7.16
C ASP A 13 -19.93 11.74 -7.67
N TRP A 14 -20.42 10.93 -8.58
CA TRP A 14 -19.66 9.81 -9.12
C TRP A 14 -18.47 10.25 -9.97
N ILE A 15 -18.54 11.46 -10.56
CA ILE A 15 -17.47 11.96 -11.42
C ILE A 15 -16.22 12.26 -10.57
N THR A 16 -16.40 12.95 -9.44
CA THR A 16 -15.29 13.21 -8.52
C THR A 16 -14.73 11.92 -7.95
N GLU A 17 -15.58 11.01 -7.54
CA GLU A 17 -15.16 9.71 -7.00
C GLU A 17 -14.42 8.88 -8.06
N ARG A 18 -14.96 8.84 -9.27
CA ARG A 18 -14.31 8.13 -10.38
C ARG A 18 -12.97 8.76 -10.74
N SER A 19 -12.90 10.09 -10.76
CA SER A 19 -11.68 10.82 -11.08
C SER A 19 -10.58 10.60 -10.04
N SER A 20 -10.94 10.48 -8.77
CA SER A 20 -9.97 10.22 -7.71
C SER A 20 -9.51 8.76 -7.68
N CYS A 21 -10.22 7.85 -8.36
CA CYS A 21 -9.84 6.46 -8.50
C CYS A 21 -8.79 6.33 -9.60
N SER A 22 -7.57 6.72 -9.29
CA SER A 22 -6.45 6.73 -10.21
C SER A 22 -5.22 6.13 -9.55
N LEU A 23 -4.35 5.52 -10.35
CA LEU A 23 -3.12 4.93 -9.84
C LEU A 23 -2.24 5.95 -9.10
N PRO A 24 -2.04 7.19 -9.61
CA PRO A 24 -1.26 8.18 -8.85
C PRO A 24 -1.85 8.51 -7.48
N ASN A 25 -3.18 8.66 -7.38
CA ASN A 25 -3.83 8.96 -6.11
C ASN A 25 -3.72 7.79 -5.13
N VAL A 26 -3.95 6.57 -5.61
CA VAL A 26 -3.81 5.37 -4.78
C VAL A 26 -2.37 5.18 -4.35
N PHE A 27 -1.42 5.39 -5.26
CA PHE A 27 0.01 5.27 -4.96
C PHE A 27 0.42 6.25 -3.85
N LYS A 28 -0.05 7.48 -3.91
CA LYS A 28 0.21 8.48 -2.88
C LYS A 28 -0.33 8.06 -1.52
N LYS A 29 -1.56 7.56 -1.47
CA LYS A 29 -2.15 7.05 -0.23
C LYS A 29 -1.37 5.86 0.30
N LEU A 30 -1.01 4.94 -0.59
CA LEU A 30 -0.23 3.76 -0.25
C LEU A 30 1.11 4.16 0.38
N ARG A 31 1.81 5.13 -0.20
CA ARG A 31 3.07 5.63 0.33
C ARG A 31 2.89 6.25 1.72
N LEU A 32 1.92 7.16 1.87
CA LEU A 32 1.69 7.85 3.14
C LEU A 32 1.33 6.87 4.26
N GLN A 33 0.47 5.91 3.96
CA GLN A 33 0.07 4.91 4.95
C GLN A 33 1.19 3.92 5.25
N THR A 34 2.02 3.59 4.27
CA THR A 34 3.20 2.76 4.49
C THR A 34 4.21 3.46 5.39
N GLU A 35 4.41 4.76 5.21
CA GLU A 35 5.27 5.55 6.10
C GLU A 35 4.78 5.49 7.56
N GLU A 36 3.46 5.58 7.76
CA GLU A 36 2.88 5.44 9.09
C GLU A 36 3.04 4.02 9.65
N ASP A 37 2.87 2.99 8.81
CA ASP A 37 3.10 1.60 9.23
C ASP A 37 4.53 1.40 9.71
N VAL A 38 5.49 1.92 8.99
CA VAL A 38 6.92 1.80 9.33
C VAL A 38 7.22 2.54 10.63
N LYS A 39 6.68 3.73 10.80
CA LYS A 39 6.82 4.50 12.03
C LYS A 39 6.26 3.76 13.23
N THR A 40 5.08 3.17 13.07
CA THR A 40 4.43 2.39 14.12
C THR A 40 5.27 1.16 14.45
N ARG A 41 5.74 0.45 13.44
CA ARG A 41 6.57 -0.76 13.63
C ARG A 41 7.86 -0.44 14.39
N ASN A 42 8.51 0.66 14.03
CA ASN A 42 9.72 1.09 14.72
C ASN A 42 9.46 1.45 16.19
N ALA A 43 8.33 2.07 16.48
CA ALA A 43 7.95 2.43 17.84
C ALA A 43 7.67 1.21 18.73
N LEU A 44 7.23 0.11 18.12
CA LEU A 44 6.86 -1.11 18.84
C LEU A 44 8.03 -2.07 19.03
N ARG A 45 9.18 -1.82 18.40
CA ARG A 45 10.34 -2.70 18.56
C ARG A 45 11.02 -2.47 19.91
N PRO A 46 11.73 -3.49 20.45
CA PRO A 46 12.51 -3.31 21.68
C PRO A 46 13.59 -2.23 21.50
N ASN A 47 13.88 -1.48 22.56
CA ASN A 47 14.84 -0.38 22.51
C ASN A 47 16.23 -0.80 22.10
N ASN A 48 16.61 -2.05 22.36
CA ASN A 48 17.92 -2.59 21.99
C ASN A 48 17.93 -3.37 20.69
N SER A 49 16.83 -3.31 19.93
CA SER A 49 16.77 -4.01 18.66
C SER A 49 17.72 -3.40 17.64
N PRO A 50 18.54 -4.21 16.95
CA PRO A 50 19.41 -3.71 15.88
C PRO A 50 18.64 -3.46 14.59
N TYR A 51 17.37 -3.89 14.50
CA TYR A 51 16.58 -3.80 13.28
C TYR A 51 15.78 -2.51 13.25
N LYS A 52 15.98 -1.74 12.21
CA LYS A 52 15.28 -0.49 11.98
C LYS A 52 14.75 -0.47 10.55
N PHE A 53 13.54 0.03 10.39
CA PHE A 53 12.92 0.16 9.08
C PHE A 53 12.88 1.63 8.67
N SER A 54 13.00 1.87 7.37
CA SER A 54 12.92 3.22 6.81
C SER A 54 12.23 3.18 5.47
N VAL A 55 11.78 4.35 5.01
CA VAL A 55 11.15 4.50 3.70
C VAL A 55 11.98 5.50 2.90
N ALA A 56 12.37 5.11 1.69
CA ALA A 56 13.04 5.98 0.74
C ALA A 56 12.08 6.26 -0.42
N ASP A 57 11.84 7.53 -0.71
CA ASP A 57 10.91 7.98 -1.74
C ASP A 57 11.68 8.66 -2.86
N THR A 58 11.49 8.19 -4.09
CA THR A 58 12.15 8.75 -5.29
C THR A 58 11.13 9.27 -6.30
N GLY A 59 9.87 9.51 -5.89
CA GLY A 59 8.81 10.01 -6.77
C GLY A 59 7.93 8.88 -7.28
N ASP A 60 8.34 8.22 -8.37
CA ASP A 60 7.57 7.11 -8.94
C ASP A 60 7.79 5.78 -8.23
N ASP A 61 8.78 5.73 -7.34
CA ASP A 61 9.07 4.57 -6.52
C ASP A 61 9.16 4.97 -5.06
N PHE A 62 8.76 4.08 -4.16
CA PHE A 62 9.19 4.16 -2.78
C PHE A 62 9.58 2.76 -2.30
N THR A 63 10.57 2.72 -1.41
CA THR A 63 11.18 1.49 -0.94
C THR A 63 11.11 1.43 0.57
N VAL A 64 10.63 0.32 1.10
CA VAL A 64 10.70 0.04 2.54
C VAL A 64 11.95 -0.80 2.76
N LEU A 65 12.82 -0.31 3.63
CA LEU A 65 14.14 -0.89 3.87
C LEU A 65 14.23 -1.42 5.29
N LEU A 66 14.79 -2.61 5.44
CA LEU A 66 15.31 -3.09 6.71
C LEU A 66 16.80 -2.85 6.72
N GLU A 67 17.26 -2.06 7.69
CA GLU A 67 18.67 -1.76 7.87
C GLU A 67 19.17 -2.38 9.17
N ALA A 68 20.11 -3.30 9.05
CA ALA A 68 20.82 -3.87 10.16
C ALA A 68 22.22 -4.23 9.65
N LYS A 69 23.15 -4.45 10.56
CA LYS A 69 24.57 -4.57 10.22
C LYS A 69 24.86 -5.55 9.07
N ASP A 70 24.23 -6.71 9.09
CA ASP A 70 24.51 -7.75 8.09
C ASP A 70 23.24 -8.17 7.33
N VAL A 71 22.17 -7.39 7.41
CA VAL A 71 20.89 -7.73 6.78
C VAL A 71 20.41 -6.54 5.98
N HIS A 72 20.26 -6.75 4.67
CA HIS A 72 19.70 -5.74 3.77
C HIS A 72 18.52 -6.36 3.04
N ARG A 73 17.33 -5.96 3.42
CA ARG A 73 16.10 -6.42 2.78
C ARG A 73 15.22 -5.22 2.46
N SER A 74 14.47 -5.34 1.39
CA SER A 74 13.59 -4.26 0.96
C SER A 74 12.40 -4.76 0.19
N VAL A 75 11.38 -3.91 0.14
CA VAL A 75 10.23 -4.06 -0.74
C VAL A 75 10.07 -2.75 -1.49
N ILE A 76 9.93 -2.83 -2.80
CA ILE A 76 9.89 -1.67 -3.70
C ILE A 76 8.51 -1.56 -4.31
N PHE A 77 7.90 -0.39 -4.16
CA PHE A 77 6.61 -0.07 -4.77
C PHE A 77 6.87 0.92 -5.90
N SER A 78 6.43 0.58 -7.10
CA SER A 78 6.67 1.40 -8.29
C SER A 78 5.36 1.76 -8.97
N LEU A 79 5.18 3.04 -9.27
CA LEU A 79 4.04 3.50 -10.06
C LEU A 79 4.35 3.32 -11.54
N ALA A 80 3.65 2.40 -12.18
CA ALA A 80 3.74 2.16 -13.61
C ALA A 80 2.50 2.71 -14.30
N GLU A 81 2.49 2.68 -15.64
CA GLU A 81 1.40 3.26 -16.42
C GLU A 81 0.04 2.61 -16.12
N HIS A 82 0.02 1.28 -15.98
CA HIS A 82 -1.24 0.54 -15.85
C HIS A 82 -1.38 -0.21 -14.52
N ALA A 83 -0.40 -0.12 -13.63
CA ALA A 83 -0.43 -0.84 -12.36
C ALA A 83 0.58 -0.24 -11.38
N ILE A 84 0.40 -0.54 -10.11
CA ILE A 84 1.43 -0.36 -9.10
C ILE A 84 2.12 -1.72 -8.97
N LEU A 85 3.43 -1.75 -9.15
CA LEU A 85 4.21 -2.97 -9.06
C LEU A 85 4.86 -3.07 -7.70
N VAL A 86 4.82 -4.25 -7.10
CA VAL A 86 5.46 -4.50 -5.81
C VAL A 86 6.50 -5.59 -6.02
N ARG A 87 7.75 -5.27 -5.70
CA ARG A 87 8.89 -6.16 -5.94
C ARG A 87 9.72 -6.33 -4.67
N ASP A 88 10.41 -7.47 -4.59
CA ASP A 88 11.34 -7.71 -3.49
C ASP A 88 12.73 -7.12 -3.81
N ASP A 89 13.67 -7.29 -2.89
CA ASP A 89 15.03 -6.78 -3.01
C ASP A 89 15.85 -7.48 -4.11
N LYS A 90 15.36 -8.60 -4.63
CA LYS A 90 16.00 -9.31 -5.74
C LYS A 90 15.42 -8.90 -7.09
N GLY A 91 14.46 -7.97 -7.09
CA GLY A 91 13.78 -7.52 -8.30
C GLY A 91 12.65 -8.42 -8.75
N ASN A 92 12.32 -9.46 -8.01
CA ASN A 92 11.19 -10.33 -8.35
C ASN A 92 9.87 -9.64 -8.04
N GLN A 93 8.94 -9.69 -8.97
CA GLN A 93 7.62 -9.13 -8.75
C GLN A 93 6.85 -10.01 -7.76
N MET A 94 6.44 -9.41 -6.64
CA MET A 94 5.61 -10.08 -5.65
C MET A 94 4.16 -10.11 -6.12
N PHE A 95 3.66 -8.96 -6.56
CA PHE A 95 2.32 -8.81 -7.13
C PHE A 95 2.20 -7.43 -7.77
N GLN A 96 1.08 -7.21 -8.44
CA GLN A 96 0.73 -5.90 -8.95
C GLN A 96 -0.67 -5.50 -8.49
N VAL A 97 -0.91 -4.21 -8.43
CA VAL A 97 -2.19 -3.64 -8.03
C VAL A 97 -2.77 -2.89 -9.20
N THR A 98 -3.99 -3.23 -9.56
CA THR A 98 -4.79 -2.48 -10.54
C THR A 98 -6.02 -1.93 -9.84
N LEU A 99 -6.78 -1.09 -10.52
CA LEU A 99 -7.95 -0.45 -9.95
C LEU A 99 -9.20 -0.79 -10.73
N THR A 100 -10.31 -0.82 -10.01
CA THR A 100 -11.63 -0.85 -10.61
C THR A 100 -12.53 0.13 -9.86
N PHE A 101 -13.48 0.70 -10.58
CA PHE A 101 -14.54 1.50 -9.98
C PHE A 101 -15.81 0.67 -10.09
N ASN A 102 -16.29 0.15 -8.97
CA ASN A 102 -17.37 -0.81 -8.96
C ASN A 102 -18.75 -0.14 -9.10
N ASP A 103 -19.79 -0.97 -9.20
CA ASP A 103 -21.17 -0.47 -9.36
C ASP A 103 -21.69 0.26 -8.11
N GLU A 104 -21.03 0.07 -6.98
CA GLU A 104 -21.36 0.77 -5.74
C GLU A 104 -20.77 2.19 -5.68
N GLY A 105 -20.01 2.59 -6.69
CA GLY A 105 -19.31 3.88 -6.69
C GLY A 105 -18.04 3.90 -5.86
N GLU A 106 -17.41 2.74 -5.67
CA GLU A 106 -16.21 2.62 -4.86
C GLU A 106 -15.00 2.31 -5.72
N CYS A 107 -13.88 2.96 -5.39
CA CYS A 107 -12.58 2.65 -5.96
C CYS A 107 -12.02 1.43 -5.23
N ARG A 108 -11.81 0.35 -5.95
CA ARG A 108 -11.32 -0.90 -5.35
C ARG A 108 -9.98 -1.30 -5.95
N LEU A 109 -9.11 -1.84 -5.11
CA LEU A 109 -7.81 -2.36 -5.53
C LEU A 109 -7.96 -3.83 -5.87
N ILE A 110 -7.36 -4.24 -6.99
CA ILE A 110 -7.41 -5.62 -7.46
C ILE A 110 -6.00 -6.19 -7.41
N VAL A 111 -5.85 -7.31 -6.70
CA VAL A 111 -4.60 -8.05 -6.59
C VAL A 111 -4.92 -9.52 -6.81
N ASN A 112 -4.24 -10.15 -7.77
CA ASN A 112 -4.48 -11.57 -8.09
C ASN A 112 -5.96 -11.86 -8.36
N GLU A 113 -6.60 -10.96 -9.11
CA GLU A 113 -8.01 -11.07 -9.52
C GLU A 113 -9.02 -10.92 -8.38
N GLU A 114 -8.57 -10.52 -7.18
CA GLU A 114 -9.45 -10.32 -6.04
C GLU A 114 -9.42 -8.87 -5.56
N GLU A 115 -10.57 -8.38 -5.09
CA GLU A 115 -10.65 -7.07 -4.49
C GLU A 115 -9.97 -7.08 -3.12
N ARG A 116 -9.18 -6.04 -2.86
CA ARG A 116 -8.45 -5.88 -1.61
C ARG A 116 -8.62 -4.46 -1.09
N ASP A 117 -8.61 -4.31 0.22
CA ASP A 117 -8.50 -3.01 0.86
C ASP A 117 -7.05 -2.56 0.87
N LEU A 118 -6.83 -1.27 1.02
CA LEU A 118 -5.48 -0.72 1.01
C LEU A 118 -4.60 -1.30 2.12
N TRP A 119 -5.16 -1.56 3.31
CA TRP A 119 -4.39 -2.16 4.39
C TRP A 119 -3.97 -3.60 4.08
N GLN A 120 -4.82 -4.33 3.34
CA GLN A 120 -4.49 -5.69 2.92
C GLN A 120 -3.33 -5.71 1.93
N VAL A 121 -3.29 -4.74 1.02
CA VAL A 121 -2.19 -4.60 0.08
C VAL A 121 -0.88 -4.33 0.83
N ARG A 122 -0.92 -3.42 1.82
CA ARG A 122 0.27 -3.14 2.64
C ARG A 122 0.72 -4.38 3.40
N ARG A 123 -0.21 -5.13 3.97
CA ARG A 123 0.10 -6.37 4.67
C ARG A 123 0.74 -7.40 3.74
N MET A 124 0.15 -7.61 2.56
CA MET A 124 0.70 -8.54 1.57
C MET A 124 2.14 -8.20 1.20
N ALA A 125 2.43 -6.91 1.07
CA ALA A 125 3.76 -6.45 0.70
C ALA A 125 4.77 -6.54 1.84
N LEU A 126 4.36 -6.24 3.06
CA LEU A 126 5.28 -5.88 4.14
C LEU A 126 5.31 -6.85 5.32
N GLU A 127 4.35 -7.75 5.45
CA GLU A 127 4.28 -8.61 6.64
C GLU A 127 5.55 -9.41 6.85
N GLU A 128 6.08 -10.00 5.81
CA GLU A 128 7.30 -10.78 5.91
C GLU A 128 8.50 -9.90 6.25
N LEU A 129 8.62 -8.74 5.58
CA LEU A 129 9.74 -7.82 5.84
C LEU A 129 9.70 -7.29 7.27
N LEU A 130 8.54 -6.87 7.76
CA LEU A 130 8.42 -6.18 9.04
C LEU A 130 8.41 -7.11 10.25
N PHE A 131 7.99 -8.36 10.09
CA PHE A 131 7.73 -9.23 11.24
C PHE A 131 8.48 -10.55 11.26
N ARG A 132 9.00 -10.99 10.14
CA ARG A 132 9.65 -12.30 10.08
C ARG A 132 11.04 -12.25 10.68
N GLY A 133 11.18 -12.80 11.90
CA GLY A 133 12.48 -12.92 12.57
C GLY A 133 13.02 -11.64 13.18
N TYR A 134 12.18 -10.60 13.25
CA TYR A 134 12.67 -9.29 13.69
C TYR A 134 11.84 -8.69 14.82
#